data_28a3cd5a59c145a2f287e69f937d8aba
#
_entry.id   28a3cd5a59c145a2f287e69f937d8aba
#
_cell.length_a   1.000
_cell.length_b   1.000
_cell.length_c   1.000
_cell.angle_alpha   90.00
_cell.angle_beta   90.00
_cell.angle_gamma   90.00
#
_symmetry.space_group_name_H-M   'P 1'
#
loop_
_entity.id
_entity.type
_entity.pdbx_description
1 polymer ?
#
loop_
_entity_poly.entity_id
_entity_poly.type
_entity_poly.pdbx_seq_one_letter_code
_entity_poly.pdbx_strand_id
1 'polypeptide(L)'
;MNFVSLKSYAKINLSLRVLKKLKKIHKIETLICFINLYDEIHIKQSDHKKHEVIFNGEFSKKIPKKNTVTKLLEILDNKKLLKNKKYLIKIKKNIPQKSGLGGGSINASTILNYLIKINQLNINLNQKYQICKKIGSDVLFGLDIKTSLLNSKNKLIKSNKKVRSNLILIKPKFGCST
;
A
#
# COMPACT_ATOMS: atom_id res chain seq x y z
N MET A 1 -25.24 -3.17 -0.45
CA MET A 1 -24.38 -2.25 0.36
C MET A 1 -23.80 -1.16 -0.51
N ASN A 2 -23.69 0.08 0.01
CA ASN A 2 -23.10 1.20 -0.70
C ASN A 2 -21.57 1.11 -0.71
N PHE A 3 -20.93 1.79 -1.67
CA PHE A 3 -19.48 1.94 -1.70
C PHE A 3 -18.98 2.83 -0.57
N VAL A 4 -17.90 2.42 0.07
CA VAL A 4 -17.10 3.25 0.98
C VAL A 4 -15.89 3.76 0.21
N SER A 5 -15.61 5.06 0.33
CA SER A 5 -14.49 5.72 -0.33
C SER A 5 -13.33 5.89 0.63
N LEU A 6 -12.12 5.53 0.17
CA LEU A 6 -10.88 5.63 0.93
C LEU A 6 -9.82 6.37 0.08
N LYS A 7 -8.97 7.15 0.73
CA LYS A 7 -7.80 7.78 0.12
C LYS A 7 -6.55 6.98 0.43
N SER A 8 -5.79 6.63 -0.59
CA SER A 8 -4.53 5.91 -0.49
C SER A 8 -3.39 6.84 -0.92
N TYR A 9 -2.73 7.46 0.05
CA TYR A 9 -1.76 8.53 -0.18
C TYR A 9 -0.43 8.01 -0.75
N ALA A 10 0.17 8.78 -1.64
CA ALA A 10 1.53 8.53 -2.11
C ALA A 10 2.55 8.77 -1.00
N LYS A 11 3.59 7.92 -0.96
CA LYS A 11 4.75 8.13 -0.08
C LYS A 11 5.91 8.69 -0.87
N ILE A 12 6.74 9.49 -0.23
CA ILE A 12 8.04 9.90 -0.76
C ILE A 12 9.15 9.57 0.23
N ASN A 13 10.35 9.37 -0.29
CA ASN A 13 11.56 9.27 0.51
C ASN A 13 12.19 10.66 0.61
N LEU A 14 12.13 11.29 1.78
CA LEU A 14 12.84 12.54 2.06
C LEU A 14 14.35 12.31 2.16
N SER A 15 14.73 11.11 2.60
CA SER A 15 16.12 10.64 2.63
C SER A 15 16.11 9.14 2.35
N LEU A 16 17.08 8.67 1.58
CA LEU A 16 17.29 7.26 1.29
C LEU A 16 18.79 6.99 1.23
N ARG A 17 19.29 6.13 2.12
CA ARG A 17 20.69 5.68 2.14
C ARG A 17 20.73 4.17 1.95
N VAL A 18 21.55 3.72 1.02
CA VAL A 18 21.88 2.30 0.85
C VAL A 18 23.11 2.03 1.70
N LEU A 19 22.95 1.24 2.77
CA LEU A 19 24.01 0.96 3.73
C LEU A 19 24.85 -0.24 3.32
N LYS A 20 24.22 -1.27 2.74
CA LYS A 20 24.89 -2.48 2.27
C LYS A 20 24.10 -3.12 1.14
N LYS A 21 24.80 -3.50 0.10
CA LYS A 21 24.25 -4.30 -1.00
C LYS A 21 24.28 -5.79 -0.59
N LEU A 22 23.13 -6.43 -0.55
CA LEU A 22 22.96 -7.85 -0.30
C LEU A 22 22.49 -8.52 -1.59
N LYS A 23 22.68 -9.84 -1.74
CA LYS A 23 22.35 -10.57 -2.99
C LYS A 23 20.89 -10.38 -3.46
N LYS A 24 19.93 -10.28 -2.55
CA LYS A 24 18.49 -10.18 -2.89
C LYS A 24 17.81 -8.93 -2.35
N ILE A 25 18.38 -8.27 -1.35
CA ILE A 25 17.76 -7.12 -0.66
C ILE A 25 18.86 -6.16 -0.27
N HIS A 26 18.65 -4.87 -0.51
CA HIS A 26 19.56 -3.84 -0.01
C HIS A 26 19.19 -3.48 1.42
N LYS A 27 20.19 -3.36 2.30
CA LYS A 27 20.02 -2.76 3.61
C LYS A 27 19.93 -1.26 3.42
N ILE A 28 18.78 -0.69 3.73
CA ILE A 28 18.52 0.74 3.54
C ILE A 28 18.15 1.41 4.85
N GLU A 29 18.40 2.70 4.89
CA GLU A 29 17.86 3.61 5.89
C GLU A 29 17.11 4.70 5.16
N THR A 30 15.88 5.02 5.57
CA THR A 30 15.04 5.96 4.83
C THR A 30 14.08 6.69 5.75
N LEU A 31 13.97 8.00 5.51
CA LEU A 31 12.93 8.83 6.07
C LEU A 31 11.84 9.00 5.02
N ILE A 32 10.64 8.55 5.34
CA ILE A 32 9.48 8.66 4.45
C ILE A 32 8.44 9.61 5.02
N CYS A 33 7.70 10.25 4.14
CA CYS A 33 6.46 10.94 4.46
C CYS A 33 5.41 10.69 3.39
N PHE A 34 4.18 11.09 3.68
CA PHE A 34 3.05 10.99 2.76
C PHE A 34 2.70 12.38 2.25
N ILE A 35 2.28 12.46 0.99
CA ILE A 35 1.94 13.71 0.30
C ILE A 35 0.47 13.70 -0.12
N ASN A 36 -0.09 14.87 -0.42
CA ASN A 36 -1.50 15.01 -0.81
C ASN A 36 -1.74 14.66 -2.30
N LEU A 37 -1.10 13.59 -2.76
CA LEU A 37 -1.42 12.87 -4.00
C LEU A 37 -1.91 11.49 -3.58
N TYR A 38 -3.05 11.03 -4.07
CA TYR A 38 -3.63 9.76 -3.63
C TYR A 38 -4.41 9.05 -4.74
N ASP A 39 -4.43 7.73 -4.67
CA ASP A 39 -5.41 6.91 -5.39
C ASP A 39 -6.74 6.91 -4.62
N GLU A 40 -7.85 6.89 -5.34
CA GLU A 40 -9.18 6.77 -4.76
C GLU A 40 -9.64 5.31 -4.81
N ILE A 41 -10.01 4.76 -3.66
CA ILE A 41 -10.45 3.37 -3.54
C ILE A 41 -11.93 3.38 -3.14
N HIS A 42 -12.76 2.76 -3.95
CA HIS A 42 -14.17 2.51 -3.64
C HIS A 42 -14.34 1.02 -3.39
N ILE A 43 -14.78 0.65 -2.18
CA ILE A 43 -14.91 -0.73 -1.76
C ILE A 43 -16.30 -1.01 -1.22
N LYS A 44 -16.89 -2.13 -1.62
CA LYS A 44 -18.12 -2.67 -1.03
C LYS A 44 -18.05 -4.19 -0.91
N GLN A 45 -18.79 -4.75 0.02
CA GLN A 45 -19.04 -6.20 0.04
C GLN A 45 -19.87 -6.56 -1.20
N SER A 46 -19.60 -7.72 -1.77
CA SER A 46 -20.23 -8.24 -2.97
C SER A 46 -20.76 -9.64 -2.73
N ASP A 47 -21.86 -9.96 -3.37
CA ASP A 47 -22.48 -11.30 -3.34
C ASP A 47 -21.86 -12.23 -4.41
N HIS A 48 -20.85 -11.76 -5.15
CA HIS A 48 -20.12 -12.57 -6.12
C HIS A 48 -19.33 -13.70 -5.42
N LYS A 49 -19.10 -14.81 -6.13
CA LYS A 49 -18.30 -15.94 -5.63
C LYS A 49 -16.82 -15.62 -5.44
N LYS A 50 -16.32 -14.55 -6.07
CA LYS A 50 -14.91 -14.14 -6.04
C LYS A 50 -14.78 -12.63 -5.78
N HIS A 51 -13.62 -12.22 -5.28
CA HIS A 51 -13.26 -10.81 -5.24
C HIS A 51 -13.10 -10.25 -6.66
N GLU A 52 -13.50 -9.01 -6.82
CA GLU A 52 -13.31 -8.28 -8.07
C GLU A 52 -12.52 -6.99 -7.80
N VAL A 53 -11.46 -6.76 -8.58
CA VAL A 53 -10.62 -5.56 -8.46
C VAL A 53 -10.52 -4.91 -9.82
N ILE A 54 -11.07 -3.70 -9.93
CA ILE A 54 -11.13 -2.90 -11.14
C ILE A 54 -10.24 -1.67 -10.98
N PHE A 55 -9.39 -1.42 -11.97
CA PHE A 55 -8.55 -0.23 -12.01
C PHE A 55 -9.01 0.70 -13.13
N ASN A 56 -9.12 1.99 -12.83
CA ASN A 56 -9.41 3.05 -13.79
C ASN A 56 -8.50 4.26 -13.53
N GLY A 57 -8.67 5.34 -14.29
CA GLY A 57 -7.85 6.54 -14.19
C GLY A 57 -6.60 6.51 -15.07
N GLU A 58 -5.87 7.61 -15.07
CA GLU A 58 -4.74 7.88 -15.97
C GLU A 58 -3.66 6.80 -15.93
N PHE A 59 -3.32 6.33 -14.72
CA PHE A 59 -2.22 5.37 -14.50
C PHE A 59 -2.69 3.93 -14.30
N SER A 60 -3.89 3.58 -14.80
CA SER A 60 -4.46 2.22 -14.65
C SER A 60 -4.00 1.24 -15.73
N LYS A 61 -3.46 1.72 -16.85
CA LYS A 61 -3.07 0.87 -17.99
C LYS A 61 -1.96 -0.11 -17.60
N LYS A 62 -2.05 -1.36 -18.10
CA LYS A 62 -1.05 -2.42 -17.90
C LYS A 62 -0.82 -2.87 -16.43
N ILE A 63 -1.80 -2.66 -15.53
CA ILE A 63 -1.74 -3.26 -14.20
C ILE A 63 -1.98 -4.78 -14.35
N PRO A 64 -1.06 -5.64 -13.87
CA PRO A 64 -1.22 -7.08 -14.02
C PRO A 64 -2.38 -7.60 -13.16
N LYS A 65 -2.99 -8.73 -13.60
CA LYS A 65 -4.04 -9.41 -12.82
C LYS A 65 -3.53 -9.79 -11.41
N LYS A 66 -2.29 -10.30 -11.30
CA LYS A 66 -1.60 -10.48 -10.01
C LYS A 66 -0.91 -9.18 -9.62
N ASN A 67 -1.44 -8.50 -8.61
CA ASN A 67 -0.92 -7.25 -8.07
C ASN A 67 -1.01 -7.25 -6.54
N THR A 68 -0.57 -6.18 -5.89
CA THR A 68 -0.53 -6.10 -4.42
C THR A 68 -1.90 -6.24 -3.76
N VAL A 69 -2.95 -5.72 -4.40
CA VAL A 69 -4.33 -5.79 -3.87
C VAL A 69 -4.91 -7.20 -4.01
N THR A 70 -4.78 -7.82 -5.20
CA THR A 70 -5.25 -9.20 -5.39
C THR A 70 -4.49 -10.18 -4.50
N LYS A 71 -3.18 -9.98 -4.32
CA LYS A 71 -2.36 -10.78 -3.40
C LYS A 71 -2.78 -10.62 -1.94
N LEU A 72 -3.16 -9.41 -1.52
CA LEU A 72 -3.72 -9.18 -0.19
C LEU A 72 -4.98 -10.01 0.02
N LEU A 73 -5.94 -9.91 -0.91
CA LEU A 73 -7.24 -10.62 -0.79
C LEU A 73 -7.04 -12.14 -0.77
N GLU A 74 -6.15 -12.67 -1.61
CA GLU A 74 -5.77 -14.08 -1.62
C GLU A 74 -5.19 -14.53 -0.25
N ILE A 75 -4.30 -13.74 0.35
CA ILE A 75 -3.74 -14.04 1.67
C ILE A 75 -4.83 -14.05 2.76
N LEU A 76 -5.75 -13.10 2.70
CA LEU A 76 -6.82 -13.00 3.69
C LEU A 76 -7.83 -14.15 3.55
N ASP A 77 -8.15 -14.55 2.32
CA ASP A 77 -9.02 -15.71 2.02
C ASP A 77 -8.36 -17.03 2.51
N ASN A 78 -7.09 -17.26 2.14
CA ASN A 78 -6.36 -18.45 2.55
C ASN A 78 -6.25 -18.60 4.07
N LYS A 79 -6.24 -17.48 4.79
CA LYS A 79 -6.28 -17.45 6.26
C LYS A 79 -7.70 -17.49 6.83
N LYS A 80 -8.73 -17.61 6.01
CA LYS A 80 -10.15 -17.58 6.38
C LYS A 80 -10.57 -16.33 7.18
N LEU A 81 -9.82 -15.25 7.09
CA LEU A 81 -10.03 -14.02 7.85
C LEU A 81 -11.28 -13.26 7.40
N LEU A 82 -11.68 -13.39 6.14
CA LEU A 82 -12.83 -12.69 5.59
C LEU A 82 -14.15 -13.44 5.78
N LYS A 83 -14.14 -14.64 6.42
CA LYS A 83 -15.34 -15.44 6.68
C LYS A 83 -16.22 -15.62 5.42
N ASN A 84 -15.58 -15.96 4.31
CA ASN A 84 -16.15 -16.12 2.97
C ASN A 84 -16.75 -14.84 2.33
N LYS A 85 -16.69 -13.70 2.98
CA LYS A 85 -17.11 -12.44 2.38
C LYS A 85 -16.22 -12.08 1.18
N LYS A 86 -16.86 -11.61 0.10
CA LYS A 86 -16.18 -11.13 -1.10
C LYS A 86 -16.38 -9.62 -1.25
N TYR A 87 -15.50 -8.99 -2.02
CA TYR A 87 -15.48 -7.54 -2.16
C TYR A 87 -15.30 -7.15 -3.62
N LEU A 88 -16.07 -6.14 -4.05
CA LEU A 88 -15.84 -5.37 -5.25
C LEU A 88 -15.06 -4.11 -4.87
N ILE A 89 -13.87 -3.96 -5.46
CA ILE A 89 -12.93 -2.87 -5.21
C ILE A 89 -12.64 -2.15 -6.53
N LYS A 90 -12.97 -0.87 -6.59
CA LYS A 90 -12.63 0.00 -7.73
C LYS A 90 -11.55 0.96 -7.29
N ILE A 91 -10.46 1.07 -8.06
CA ILE A 91 -9.32 1.92 -7.73
C ILE A 91 -9.05 2.88 -8.89
N LYS A 92 -9.27 4.17 -8.64
CA LYS A 92 -8.88 5.24 -9.56
C LYS A 92 -7.41 5.58 -9.33
N LYS A 93 -6.59 5.26 -10.33
CA LYS A 93 -5.14 5.42 -10.28
C LYS A 93 -4.74 6.84 -10.64
N ASN A 94 -4.40 7.64 -9.64
CA ASN A 94 -3.83 8.98 -9.77
C ASN A 94 -2.31 8.97 -9.51
N ILE A 95 -1.78 7.90 -8.90
CA ILE A 95 -0.34 7.72 -8.63
C ILE A 95 0.28 6.94 -9.78
N PRO A 96 1.33 7.46 -10.45
CA PRO A 96 2.00 6.76 -11.54
C PRO A 96 2.57 5.40 -11.10
N GLN A 97 2.50 4.42 -11.99
CA GLN A 97 3.14 3.12 -11.76
C GLN A 97 4.67 3.23 -11.85
N LYS A 98 5.39 2.38 -11.12
CA LYS A 98 6.87 2.32 -11.11
C LYS A 98 7.54 3.68 -10.85
N SER A 99 6.91 4.52 -10.05
CA SER A 99 7.37 5.88 -9.73
C SER A 99 8.11 5.99 -8.38
N GLY A 100 8.26 4.89 -7.64
CA GLY A 100 8.79 4.93 -6.27
C GLY A 100 7.83 5.51 -5.22
N LEU A 101 6.64 5.98 -5.63
CA LEU A 101 5.64 6.62 -4.75
C LEU A 101 4.79 5.64 -3.93
N GLY A 102 5.06 4.35 -4.03
CA GLY A 102 4.42 3.31 -3.21
C GLY A 102 2.94 3.03 -3.53
N GLY A 103 2.37 3.58 -4.62
CA GLY A 103 0.94 3.56 -4.90
C GLY A 103 0.26 2.20 -4.72
N GLY A 104 0.78 1.13 -5.36
CA GLY A 104 0.19 -0.20 -5.23
C GLY A 104 0.32 -0.80 -3.83
N SER A 105 1.45 -0.57 -3.15
CA SER A 105 1.70 -1.05 -1.78
C SER A 105 0.81 -0.35 -0.76
N ILE A 106 0.66 0.96 -0.89
CA ILE A 106 -0.20 1.73 0.02
C ILE A 106 -1.69 1.43 -0.25
N ASN A 107 -2.09 1.16 -1.50
CA ASN A 107 -3.44 0.66 -1.78
C ASN A 107 -3.75 -0.62 -0.98
N ALA A 108 -2.82 -1.58 -1.00
CA ALA A 108 -3.00 -2.83 -0.25
C ALA A 108 -3.10 -2.59 1.26
N SER A 109 -2.26 -1.74 1.86
CA SER A 109 -2.33 -1.45 3.29
C SER A 109 -3.58 -0.65 3.68
N THR A 110 -4.02 0.28 2.85
CA THR A 110 -5.28 1.03 3.06
C THR A 110 -6.47 0.08 3.08
N ILE A 111 -6.54 -0.84 2.12
CA ILE A 111 -7.59 -1.86 2.06
C ILE A 111 -7.49 -2.82 3.25
N LEU A 112 -6.28 -3.27 3.62
CA LEU A 112 -6.07 -4.13 4.78
C LEU A 112 -6.60 -3.49 6.07
N ASN A 113 -6.25 -2.23 6.33
CA ASN A 113 -6.72 -1.50 7.51
C ASN A 113 -8.25 -1.38 7.52
N TYR A 114 -8.85 -1.08 6.39
CA TYR A 114 -10.30 -1.01 6.26
C TYR A 114 -10.96 -2.37 6.54
N LEU A 115 -10.47 -3.45 5.93
CA LEU A 115 -11.02 -4.80 6.11
C LEU A 115 -10.88 -5.30 7.55
N ILE A 116 -9.77 -4.98 8.22
CA ILE A 116 -9.59 -5.28 9.65
C ILE A 116 -10.69 -4.61 10.47
N LYS A 117 -10.94 -3.31 10.22
CA LYS A 117 -11.93 -2.53 10.96
C LYS A 117 -13.36 -3.06 10.75
N ILE A 118 -13.80 -3.22 9.50
CA ILE A 118 -15.19 -3.58 9.20
C ILE A 118 -15.55 -5.03 9.53
N ASN A 119 -14.58 -5.95 9.45
CA ASN A 119 -14.81 -7.36 9.79
C ASN A 119 -14.42 -7.69 11.23
N GLN A 120 -14.00 -6.70 12.02
CA GLN A 120 -13.52 -6.87 13.39
C GLN A 120 -12.49 -8.01 13.50
N LEU A 121 -11.54 -8.04 12.55
CA LEU A 121 -10.57 -9.12 12.48
C LEU A 121 -9.66 -9.07 13.71
N ASN A 122 -9.65 -10.14 14.47
CA ASN A 122 -8.72 -10.29 15.59
C ASN A 122 -7.32 -10.65 15.04
N ILE A 123 -6.61 -9.63 14.55
CA ILE A 123 -5.26 -9.74 14.01
C ILE A 123 -4.33 -8.92 14.88
N ASN A 124 -3.39 -9.59 15.55
CA ASN A 124 -2.37 -8.89 16.33
C ASN A 124 -1.35 -8.18 15.40
N LEU A 125 -0.55 -7.31 15.99
CA LEU A 125 0.41 -6.49 15.24
C LEU A 125 1.42 -7.34 14.45
N ASN A 126 1.86 -8.45 15.02
CA ASN A 126 2.82 -9.36 14.40
C ASN A 126 2.23 -10.04 13.15
N GLN A 127 1.01 -10.54 13.26
CA GLN A 127 0.27 -11.11 12.12
C GLN A 127 0.06 -10.08 11.00
N LYS A 128 -0.26 -8.84 11.36
CA LYS A 128 -0.41 -7.73 10.42
C LYS A 128 0.90 -7.46 9.65
N TYR A 129 2.03 -7.45 10.36
CA TYR A 129 3.35 -7.30 9.74
C TYR A 129 3.70 -8.48 8.82
N GLN A 130 3.37 -9.70 9.21
CA GLN A 130 3.61 -10.88 8.38
C GLN A 130 2.80 -10.85 7.08
N ILE A 131 1.54 -10.40 7.13
CA ILE A 131 0.71 -10.20 5.93
C ILE A 131 1.38 -9.17 5.01
N CYS A 132 1.76 -8.01 5.55
CA CYS A 132 2.39 -6.94 4.78
C CYS A 132 3.70 -7.41 4.11
N LYS A 133 4.58 -8.09 4.83
CA LYS A 133 5.85 -8.62 4.30
C LYS A 133 5.65 -9.58 3.14
N LYS A 134 4.60 -10.41 3.18
CA LYS A 134 4.28 -11.33 2.08
C LYS A 134 3.83 -10.61 0.82
N ILE A 135 3.25 -9.40 0.93
CA ILE A 135 2.77 -8.61 -0.21
C ILE A 135 3.92 -7.82 -0.83
N GLY A 136 4.66 -7.06 0.00
CA GLY A 136 5.76 -6.22 -0.42
C GLY A 136 6.30 -5.36 0.73
N SER A 137 7.56 -4.93 0.63
CA SER A 137 8.25 -4.15 1.67
C SER A 137 7.54 -2.85 2.04
N ASP A 138 7.07 -2.12 1.02
CA ASP A 138 6.47 -0.79 1.21
C ASP A 138 5.06 -0.83 1.81
N VAL A 139 4.41 -2.00 1.86
CA VAL A 139 3.06 -2.16 2.45
C VAL A 139 3.08 -1.81 3.94
N LEU A 140 4.17 -2.08 4.63
CA LEU A 140 4.32 -1.75 6.06
C LEU A 140 4.18 -0.25 6.34
N PHE A 141 4.65 0.60 5.43
CA PHE A 141 4.60 2.05 5.61
C PHE A 141 3.16 2.58 5.61
N GLY A 142 2.29 1.99 4.82
CA GLY A 142 0.89 2.43 4.72
C GLY A 142 -0.03 1.92 5.85
N LEU A 143 0.47 1.13 6.79
CA LEU A 143 -0.31 0.73 7.97
C LEU A 143 -0.64 1.89 8.89
N ASP A 144 0.16 2.95 8.85
CA ASP A 144 -0.06 4.17 9.60
C ASP A 144 0.52 5.34 8.77
N ILE A 145 -0.34 6.29 8.40
CA ILE A 145 0.01 7.42 7.54
C ILE A 145 0.73 8.48 8.38
N LYS A 146 1.97 8.16 8.78
CA LYS A 146 2.84 9.04 9.57
C LYS A 146 4.23 9.11 8.96
N THR A 147 4.90 10.25 9.15
CA THR A 147 6.33 10.36 8.89
C THR A 147 7.06 9.25 9.65
N SER A 148 7.87 8.48 8.97
CA SER A 148 8.50 7.29 9.54
C SER A 148 9.95 7.15 9.10
N LEU A 149 10.83 6.83 10.04
CA LEU A 149 12.23 6.48 9.80
C LEU A 149 12.38 4.96 9.86
N LEU A 150 12.77 4.34 8.76
CA LEU A 150 13.30 2.98 8.77
C LEU A 150 14.81 3.07 8.98
N ASN A 151 15.28 2.61 10.12
CA ASN A 151 16.70 2.69 10.48
C ASN A 151 17.50 1.46 9.99
N SER A 152 18.82 1.53 10.16
CA SER A 152 19.78 0.47 9.80
C SER A 152 19.54 -0.89 10.48
N LYS A 153 18.79 -0.93 11.59
CA LYS A 153 18.38 -2.16 12.30
C LYS A 153 17.02 -2.68 11.83
N ASN A 154 16.48 -2.18 10.70
CA ASN A 154 15.14 -2.48 10.18
C ASN A 154 14.01 -2.15 11.18
N LYS A 155 14.23 -1.22 12.10
CA LYS A 155 13.23 -0.73 13.04
C LYS A 155 12.52 0.47 12.42
N LEU A 156 11.19 0.42 12.36
CA LEU A 156 10.35 1.52 11.91
C LEU A 156 10.02 2.42 13.10
N ILE A 157 10.53 3.66 13.07
CA ILE A 157 10.30 4.69 14.09
C ILE A 157 9.32 5.70 13.47
N LYS A 158 8.20 5.91 14.13
CA LYS A 158 7.15 6.82 13.67
C LYS A 158 7.25 8.16 14.37
N SER A 159 6.98 9.23 13.65
CA SER A 159 6.93 10.60 14.18
C SER A 159 5.55 11.21 13.99
N ASN A 160 5.07 11.91 15.00
CA ASN A 160 3.86 12.72 14.90
C ASN A 160 4.13 14.12 14.31
N LYS A 161 5.40 14.47 14.11
CA LYS A 161 5.77 15.76 13.51
C LYS A 161 5.30 15.80 12.05
N LYS A 162 4.54 16.82 11.71
CA LYS A 162 4.11 17.08 10.32
C LYS A 162 5.21 17.84 9.60
N VAL A 163 5.62 17.32 8.45
CA VAL A 163 6.49 18.06 7.52
C VAL A 163 5.57 18.91 6.63
N ARG A 164 5.82 20.22 6.61
CA ARG A 164 5.15 21.14 5.67
C ARG A 164 6.18 21.59 4.65
N SER A 165 5.93 21.29 3.39
CA SER A 165 6.82 21.68 2.28
C SER A 165 6.02 21.70 0.98
N ASN A 166 6.45 22.56 0.06
CA ASN A 166 5.99 22.53 -1.32
C ASN A 166 6.83 21.51 -2.09
N LEU A 167 6.18 20.68 -2.90
CA LEU A 167 6.81 19.60 -3.65
C LEU A 167 6.46 19.70 -5.12
N ILE A 168 7.45 19.53 -5.98
CA ILE A 168 7.26 19.34 -7.41
C ILE A 168 7.62 17.90 -7.74
N LEU A 169 6.67 17.17 -8.33
CA LEU A 169 6.88 15.80 -8.80
C LEU A 169 7.12 15.82 -10.31
N ILE A 170 8.33 15.42 -10.69
CA ILE A 170 8.69 15.29 -12.11
C ILE A 170 8.67 13.81 -12.47
N LYS A 171 7.78 13.44 -13.40
CA LYS A 171 7.70 12.08 -13.93
C LYS A 171 8.41 12.00 -15.27
N PRO A 172 9.52 11.30 -15.41
CA PRO A 172 10.12 11.03 -16.70
C PRO A 172 9.23 10.12 -17.57
N LYS A 173 9.45 10.11 -18.88
CA LYS A 173 8.69 9.24 -19.82
C LYS A 173 8.92 7.75 -19.60
N PHE A 174 10.03 7.37 -18.96
CA PHE A 174 10.37 5.99 -18.60
C PHE A 174 10.24 5.77 -17.09
N GLY A 175 9.93 4.56 -16.68
CA GLY A 175 9.87 4.17 -15.26
C GLY A 175 11.10 3.35 -14.87
N CYS A 176 11.52 3.44 -13.60
CA CYS A 176 12.53 2.55 -13.04
C CYS A 176 11.85 1.33 -12.41
N SER A 177 12.34 0.13 -12.72
CA SER A 177 12.04 -1.08 -11.94
C SER A 177 13.02 -1.14 -10.78
N THR A 178 12.53 -1.37 -9.60
CA THR A 178 13.34 -1.71 -8.41
C THR A 178 13.68 -3.17 -8.38
#